data_04d99a31ebe4347362e915de88093122
#
_entry.id   04d99a31ebe4347362e915de88093122
#
_cell.length_a   1.000
_cell.length_b   1.000
_cell.length_c   1.000
_cell.angle_alpha   90.00
_cell.angle_beta   90.00
_cell.angle_gamma   90.00
#
_symmetry.space_group_name_H-M   'P 1'
#
loop_
_entity.id
_entity.type
_entity.pdbx_description
1 polymer ?
#
loop_
_entity_poly.entity_id
_entity_poly.type
_entity_poly.pdbx_seq_one_letter_code
_entity_poly.pdbx_strand_id
1 'polypeptide(L)'
;MAKQPEKKKVPVTYQYDAIIIGTGPGGEGTAMNLSKSNKKVAVIERQTAVGGGCVHWGTIPSKALRHSVSRYIEYKANPLFNVGERPVRLTFPDILRHASSVISKQSNLRSSFYDRNRIHMFQGDASFVDK
;
A
#
# COMPACT_ATOMS: atom_id res chain seq x y z
N MET A 1 50.44 14.26 30.71
CA MET A 1 49.39 13.98 29.74
C MET A 1 48.06 13.84 30.50
N ALA A 2 47.19 14.86 30.40
CA ALA A 2 45.92 14.85 31.09
C ALA A 2 44.89 14.00 30.29
N LYS A 3 44.29 12.98 30.92
CA LYS A 3 43.19 12.20 30.34
C LYS A 3 42.00 13.11 30.13
N GLN A 4 41.51 13.20 28.90
CA GLN A 4 40.25 13.84 28.60
C GLN A 4 39.10 13.12 29.31
N PRO A 5 38.15 13.85 29.91
CA PRO A 5 37.02 13.22 30.58
C PRO A 5 36.14 12.48 29.59
N GLU A 6 35.88 11.21 29.84
CA GLU A 6 34.91 10.41 29.08
C GLU A 6 33.54 11.08 29.13
N LYS A 7 33.04 11.51 27.96
CA LYS A 7 31.67 12.00 27.81
C LYS A 7 30.72 10.85 28.19
N LYS A 8 30.04 10.94 29.34
CA LYS A 8 28.94 10.03 29.71
C LYS A 8 27.91 10.03 28.56
N LYS A 9 27.76 8.89 27.88
CA LYS A 9 26.70 8.71 26.88
C LYS A 9 25.36 8.77 27.62
N VAL A 10 24.57 9.80 27.37
CA VAL A 10 23.17 9.87 27.83
C VAL A 10 22.45 8.71 27.15
N PRO A 11 21.69 7.88 27.91
CA PRO A 11 20.94 6.77 27.30
C PRO A 11 19.91 7.36 26.33
N VAL A 12 20.02 6.99 25.05
CA VAL A 12 19.06 7.40 24.03
C VAL A 12 17.82 6.51 24.19
N THR A 13 16.69 7.14 24.54
CA THR A 13 15.41 6.44 24.62
C THR A 13 14.72 6.48 23.26
N TYR A 14 14.58 5.33 22.62
CA TYR A 14 13.87 5.22 21.36
C TYR A 14 12.37 5.05 21.59
N GLN A 15 11.56 5.78 20.82
CA GLN A 15 10.10 5.67 20.87
C GLN A 15 9.57 4.43 20.12
N TYR A 16 10.30 3.95 19.14
CA TYR A 16 9.97 2.81 18.28
C TYR A 16 11.15 1.85 18.20
N ASP A 17 10.84 0.55 18.10
CA ASP A 17 11.83 -0.48 17.79
C ASP A 17 12.25 -0.44 16.32
N ALA A 18 11.33 -0.02 15.44
CA ALA A 18 11.58 0.11 14.02
C ALA A 18 10.76 1.24 13.38
N ILE A 19 11.37 1.92 12.43
CA ILE A 19 10.70 2.89 11.56
C ILE A 19 10.85 2.39 10.11
N ILE A 20 9.72 2.30 9.41
CA ILE A 20 9.66 1.81 8.03
C ILE A 20 9.28 2.97 7.13
N ILE A 21 10.01 3.15 6.04
CA ILE A 21 9.77 4.20 5.07
C ILE A 21 9.08 3.60 3.85
N GLY A 22 7.84 4.02 3.63
CA GLY A 22 6.97 3.58 2.54
C GLY A 22 6.06 2.41 2.88
N THR A 23 4.88 2.40 2.25
CA THR A 23 3.81 1.41 2.43
C THR A 23 3.64 0.45 1.26
N GLY A 24 4.64 0.35 0.40
CA GLY A 24 4.67 -0.68 -0.64
C GLY A 24 4.72 -2.10 -0.05
N PRO A 25 4.64 -3.15 -0.88
CA PRO A 25 4.56 -4.54 -0.41
C PRO A 25 5.68 -4.95 0.57
N GLY A 26 6.90 -4.45 0.36
CA GLY A 26 8.02 -4.70 1.26
C GLY A 26 7.86 -4.03 2.62
N GLY A 27 7.47 -2.74 2.63
CA GLY A 27 7.23 -1.99 3.87
C GLY A 27 6.05 -2.55 4.65
N GLU A 28 4.93 -2.84 3.98
CA GLU A 28 3.75 -3.47 4.58
C GLU A 28 4.11 -4.82 5.24
N GLY A 29 4.78 -5.71 4.48
CA GLY A 29 5.16 -7.03 4.99
C GLY A 29 6.09 -6.94 6.21
N THR A 30 7.08 -6.04 6.17
CA THR A 30 8.01 -5.81 7.27
C THR A 30 7.28 -5.25 8.51
N ALA A 31 6.41 -4.24 8.32
CA ALA A 31 5.63 -3.65 9.39
C ALA A 31 4.77 -4.68 10.12
N MET A 32 4.05 -5.50 9.34
CA MET A 32 3.17 -6.54 9.90
C MET A 32 3.96 -7.62 10.66
N ASN A 33 5.10 -8.06 10.13
CA ASN A 33 5.92 -9.08 10.79
C ASN A 33 6.51 -8.57 12.10
N LEU A 34 7.04 -7.36 12.11
CA LEU A 34 7.59 -6.76 13.34
C LEU A 34 6.51 -6.52 14.39
N SER A 35 5.35 -6.00 14.00
CA SER A 35 4.23 -5.78 14.92
C SER A 35 3.75 -7.10 15.54
N LYS A 36 3.63 -8.17 14.76
CA LYS A 36 3.27 -9.51 15.25
C LYS A 36 4.34 -10.11 16.19
N SER A 37 5.57 -9.63 16.09
CA SER A 37 6.67 -9.97 17.00
C SER A 37 6.74 -9.05 18.23
N ASN A 38 5.65 -8.37 18.56
CA ASN A 38 5.52 -7.42 19.67
C ASN A 38 6.51 -6.26 19.62
N LYS A 39 6.93 -5.85 18.43
CA LYS A 39 7.76 -4.66 18.23
C LYS A 39 6.89 -3.42 18.05
N LYS A 40 7.31 -2.32 18.64
CA LYS A 40 6.68 -1.02 18.46
C LYS A 40 7.15 -0.41 17.15
N VAL A 41 6.25 -0.37 16.16
CA VAL A 41 6.57 -0.01 14.77
C VAL A 41 5.92 1.31 14.40
N ALA A 42 6.69 2.16 13.71
CA ALA A 42 6.18 3.33 12.98
C ALA A 42 6.37 3.12 11.47
N VAL A 43 5.46 3.66 10.68
CA VAL A 43 5.56 3.68 9.22
C VAL A 43 5.41 5.11 8.74
N ILE A 44 6.25 5.55 7.82
CA ILE A 44 6.19 6.88 7.20
C ILE A 44 5.81 6.70 5.74
N GLU A 45 4.73 7.36 5.30
CA GLU A 45 4.26 7.33 3.91
C GLU A 45 4.10 8.75 3.39
N ARG A 46 4.68 9.04 2.20
CA ARG A 46 4.55 10.37 1.60
C ARG A 46 3.20 10.60 0.93
N GLN A 47 2.60 9.55 0.42
CA GLN A 47 1.30 9.63 -0.25
C GLN A 47 0.16 9.64 0.77
N THR A 48 -0.98 10.20 0.37
CA THR A 48 -2.19 10.22 1.20
C THR A 48 -2.83 8.85 1.36
N ALA A 49 -2.49 7.89 0.49
CA ALA A 49 -3.04 6.55 0.49
C ALA A 49 -1.95 5.48 0.52
N VAL A 50 -2.13 4.48 1.36
CA VAL A 50 -1.19 3.36 1.53
C VAL A 50 -1.22 2.39 0.35
N GLY A 51 -0.11 1.64 0.17
CA GLY A 51 -0.03 0.56 -0.82
C GLY A 51 1.09 0.71 -1.85
N GLY A 52 1.69 1.90 -1.92
CA GLY A 52 2.81 2.18 -2.81
C GLY A 52 2.50 2.00 -4.30
N GLY A 53 3.53 1.93 -5.14
CA GLY A 53 3.39 1.82 -6.59
C GLY A 53 2.64 0.58 -7.07
N CYS A 54 2.73 -0.52 -6.34
CA CYS A 54 2.04 -1.76 -6.68
C CYS A 54 0.51 -1.60 -6.69
N VAL A 55 -0.04 -0.86 -5.72
CA VAL A 55 -1.48 -0.63 -5.58
C VAL A 55 -1.95 0.46 -6.52
N HIS A 56 -1.19 1.56 -6.65
CA HIS A 56 -1.68 2.78 -7.28
C HIS A 56 -1.32 2.92 -8.76
N TRP A 57 -0.14 2.43 -9.20
CA TRP A 57 0.36 2.71 -10.55
C TRP A 57 0.81 1.47 -11.33
N GLY A 58 0.97 0.33 -10.69
CA GLY A 58 1.59 -0.84 -11.33
C GLY A 58 0.68 -2.06 -11.41
N THR A 59 0.97 -3.03 -10.57
CA THR A 59 0.43 -4.39 -10.67
C THR A 59 -1.08 -4.47 -10.54
N ILE A 60 -1.67 -3.79 -9.56
CA ILE A 60 -3.11 -3.90 -9.29
C ILE A 60 -3.93 -3.20 -10.37
N PRO A 61 -3.65 -1.94 -10.76
CA PRO A 61 -4.38 -1.29 -11.84
C PRO A 61 -4.32 -2.07 -13.16
N SER A 62 -3.14 -2.52 -13.57
CA SER A 62 -2.98 -3.24 -14.84
C SER A 62 -3.74 -4.58 -14.86
N LYS A 63 -3.74 -5.31 -13.75
CA LYS A 63 -4.53 -6.55 -13.64
C LYS A 63 -6.03 -6.30 -13.60
N ALA A 64 -6.47 -5.23 -12.93
CA ALA A 64 -7.89 -4.85 -12.90
C ALA A 64 -8.40 -4.49 -14.30
N LEU A 65 -7.62 -3.70 -15.06
CA LEU A 65 -7.92 -3.36 -16.45
C LEU A 65 -8.00 -4.62 -17.32
N ARG A 66 -6.95 -5.45 -17.29
CA ARG A 66 -6.90 -6.69 -18.06
C ARG A 66 -8.09 -7.60 -17.74
N HIS A 67 -8.39 -7.79 -16.46
CA HIS A 67 -9.52 -8.64 -16.03
C HIS A 67 -10.84 -8.13 -16.60
N SER A 68 -11.12 -6.83 -16.52
CA SER A 68 -12.33 -6.23 -17.07
C SER A 68 -12.47 -6.45 -18.57
N VAL A 69 -11.37 -6.26 -19.32
CA VAL A 69 -11.36 -6.49 -20.78
C VAL A 69 -11.59 -7.96 -21.10
N SER A 70 -10.89 -8.89 -20.42
CA SER A 70 -11.06 -10.34 -20.64
C SER A 70 -12.50 -10.78 -20.40
N ARG A 71 -13.11 -10.33 -19.29
CA ARG A 71 -14.52 -10.64 -18.97
C ARG A 71 -15.49 -10.10 -20.02
N TYR A 72 -15.21 -8.92 -20.56
CA TYR A 72 -16.06 -8.35 -21.63
C TYR A 72 -15.93 -9.13 -22.94
N ILE A 73 -14.73 -9.58 -23.28
CA ILE A 73 -14.50 -10.44 -24.48
C ILE A 73 -15.22 -11.78 -24.30
N GLU A 74 -15.07 -12.44 -23.14
CA GLU A 74 -15.78 -13.66 -22.81
C GLU A 74 -17.30 -13.49 -22.91
N TYR A 75 -17.83 -12.41 -22.38
CA TYR A 75 -19.26 -12.08 -22.44
C TYR A 75 -19.72 -11.98 -23.90
N LYS A 76 -18.97 -11.23 -24.75
CA LYS A 76 -19.31 -11.04 -26.17
C LYS A 76 -19.19 -12.33 -26.99
N ALA A 77 -18.28 -13.21 -26.62
CA ALA A 77 -18.08 -14.48 -27.31
C ALA A 77 -19.11 -15.55 -26.92
N ASN A 78 -19.84 -15.36 -25.82
CA ASN A 78 -20.77 -16.38 -25.31
C ASN A 78 -22.14 -16.21 -25.97
N PRO A 79 -22.62 -17.23 -26.75
CA PRO A 79 -23.91 -17.18 -27.44
C PRO A 79 -25.10 -16.98 -26.51
N LEU A 80 -25.02 -17.46 -25.24
CA LEU A 80 -26.10 -17.34 -24.26
C LEU A 80 -26.40 -15.89 -23.87
N PHE A 81 -25.43 -15.01 -23.99
CA PHE A 81 -25.55 -13.58 -23.62
C PHE A 81 -25.73 -12.66 -24.84
N ASN A 82 -25.59 -13.20 -26.04
CA ASN A 82 -25.77 -12.45 -27.31
C ASN A 82 -27.22 -12.46 -27.80
N VAL A 83 -28.17 -12.97 -27.02
CA VAL A 83 -29.59 -13.07 -27.36
C VAL A 83 -30.32 -11.83 -26.91
N GLY A 84 -30.22 -10.74 -27.67
CA GLY A 84 -30.99 -9.53 -27.36
C GLY A 84 -30.69 -8.35 -28.30
N GLU A 85 -31.70 -7.49 -28.51
CA GLU A 85 -31.62 -6.34 -29.39
C GLU A 85 -30.66 -5.21 -28.92
N ARG A 86 -30.17 -5.28 -27.68
CA ARG A 86 -29.28 -4.26 -27.09
C ARG A 86 -28.02 -4.89 -26.49
N PRO A 87 -26.95 -5.02 -27.27
CA PRO A 87 -25.68 -5.50 -26.74
C PRO A 87 -25.15 -4.53 -25.68
N VAL A 88 -24.68 -5.09 -24.54
CA VAL A 88 -23.98 -4.30 -23.53
C VAL A 88 -22.76 -3.65 -24.17
N ARG A 89 -22.68 -2.33 -24.10
CA ARG A 89 -21.51 -1.57 -24.54
C ARG A 89 -20.69 -1.16 -23.34
N LEU A 90 -19.51 -1.74 -23.20
CA LEU A 90 -18.53 -1.32 -22.21
C LEU A 90 -17.61 -0.28 -22.83
N THR A 91 -17.49 0.86 -22.19
CA THR A 91 -16.60 1.95 -22.63
C THR A 91 -15.28 1.91 -21.84
N PHE A 92 -14.24 2.52 -22.38
CA PHE A 92 -12.96 2.65 -21.67
C PHE A 92 -13.10 3.40 -20.32
N PRO A 93 -13.87 4.49 -20.22
CA PRO A 93 -14.18 5.11 -18.92
C PRO A 93 -14.82 4.16 -17.89
N ASP A 94 -15.66 3.22 -18.31
CA ASP A 94 -16.26 2.23 -17.41
C ASP A 94 -15.21 1.28 -16.85
N ILE A 95 -14.28 0.83 -17.70
CA ILE A 95 -13.15 -0.01 -17.31
C ILE A 95 -12.24 0.73 -16.32
N LEU A 96 -11.93 2.00 -16.58
CA LEU A 96 -11.13 2.83 -15.68
C LEU A 96 -11.81 3.02 -14.32
N ARG A 97 -13.12 3.28 -14.32
CA ARG A 97 -13.91 3.44 -13.09
C ARG A 97 -13.88 2.17 -12.25
N HIS A 98 -13.99 1.01 -12.89
CA HIS A 98 -13.85 -0.27 -12.20
C HIS A 98 -12.44 -0.45 -11.61
N ALA A 99 -11.39 -0.18 -12.38
CA ALA A 99 -10.01 -0.26 -11.89
C ALA A 99 -9.77 0.68 -10.70
N SER A 100 -10.27 1.91 -10.74
CA SER A 100 -10.20 2.87 -9.63
C SER A 100 -10.92 2.35 -8.38
N SER A 101 -12.09 1.72 -8.55
CA SER A 101 -12.80 1.07 -7.44
C SER A 101 -11.97 -0.05 -6.78
N VAL A 102 -11.27 -0.85 -7.60
CA VAL A 102 -10.38 -1.92 -7.09
C VAL A 102 -9.22 -1.32 -6.31
N ILE A 103 -8.59 -0.26 -6.83
CA ILE A 103 -7.49 0.45 -6.16
C ILE A 103 -7.95 0.96 -4.79
N SER A 104 -9.08 1.65 -4.74
CA SER A 104 -9.63 2.19 -3.49
C SER A 104 -9.91 1.10 -2.46
N LYS A 105 -10.54 -0.01 -2.87
CA LYS A 105 -10.79 -1.16 -1.99
C LYS A 105 -9.49 -1.76 -1.44
N GLN A 106 -8.47 -1.88 -2.28
CA GLN A 106 -7.17 -2.42 -1.89
C GLN A 106 -6.42 -1.49 -0.92
N SER A 107 -6.47 -0.18 -1.15
CA SER A 107 -5.87 0.81 -0.25
C SER A 107 -6.56 0.82 1.11
N ASN A 108 -7.90 0.84 1.14
CA ASN A 108 -8.68 0.80 2.39
C ASN A 108 -8.44 -0.47 3.20
N LEU A 109 -8.35 -1.63 2.52
CA LEU A 109 -8.02 -2.90 3.16
C LEU A 109 -6.63 -2.85 3.83
N ARG A 110 -5.63 -2.29 3.15
CA ARG A 110 -4.27 -2.14 3.69
C ARG A 110 -4.24 -1.16 4.86
N SER A 111 -4.94 -0.04 4.76
CA SER A 111 -5.06 0.89 5.89
C SER A 111 -5.58 0.18 7.13
N SER A 112 -6.64 -0.64 6.99
CA SER A 112 -7.18 -1.41 8.11
C SER A 112 -6.19 -2.43 8.71
N PHE A 113 -5.18 -2.88 7.95
CA PHE A 113 -4.13 -3.75 8.50
C PHE A 113 -3.22 -2.98 9.46
N TYR A 114 -2.82 -1.75 9.13
CA TYR A 114 -2.02 -0.91 10.00
C TYR A 114 -2.77 -0.61 11.30
N ASP A 115 -4.05 -0.22 11.20
CA ASP A 115 -4.89 0.08 12.36
C ASP A 115 -5.06 -1.12 13.29
N ARG A 116 -5.42 -2.29 12.74
CA ARG A 116 -5.61 -3.53 13.52
C ARG A 116 -4.34 -4.01 14.22
N ASN A 117 -3.18 -3.77 13.62
CA ASN A 117 -1.89 -4.13 14.20
C ASN A 117 -1.28 -3.00 15.05
N ARG A 118 -2.03 -1.91 15.31
CA ARG A 118 -1.59 -0.76 16.13
C ARG A 118 -0.27 -0.17 15.67
N ILE A 119 -0.04 -0.14 14.37
CA ILE A 119 1.14 0.46 13.75
C ILE A 119 0.89 1.95 13.61
N HIS A 120 1.82 2.76 14.12
CA HIS A 120 1.71 4.21 14.01
C HIS A 120 2.05 4.66 12.59
N MET A 121 1.09 5.30 11.93
CA MET A 121 1.26 5.86 10.59
C MET A 121 1.56 7.35 10.66
N PHE A 122 2.61 7.78 9.97
CA PHE A 122 2.96 9.19 9.78
C PHE A 122 2.93 9.51 8.30
N GLN A 123 2.20 10.56 7.94
CA GLN A 123 2.21 11.08 6.58
C GLN A 123 3.30 12.13 6.43
N GLY A 124 4.20 11.94 5.48
CA GLY A 124 5.29 12.88 5.19
C GLY A 124 6.48 12.23 4.51
N ASP A 125 7.47 13.05 4.21
CA ASP A 125 8.75 12.59 3.68
C ASP A 125 9.74 12.31 4.81
N ALA A 126 10.36 11.14 4.76
CA ALA A 126 11.39 10.75 5.72
C ALA A 126 12.78 11.18 5.24
N SER A 127 13.58 11.68 6.17
CA SER A 127 15.00 11.97 5.95
C SER A 127 15.83 11.59 7.17
N PHE A 128 17.08 11.20 6.94
CA PHE A 128 18.02 11.02 8.03
C PHE A 128 18.59 12.36 8.46
N VAL A 129 18.65 12.62 9.76
CA VAL A 129 19.22 13.85 10.33
C VAL A 129 20.72 13.70 10.50
N ASP A 130 21.18 12.51 10.90
CA ASP A 130 22.59 12.15 11.09
C ASP A 130 22.87 10.78 10.47
N LYS A 131 24.21 10.49 10.30
CA LYS A 131 24.68 9.18 9.80
C LYS A 131 24.69 8.14 10.90
#